data_4eb9161f33ab5e65c221dd0959a21d21
#
_entry.id   4eb9161f33ab5e65c221dd0959a21d21
#
_cell.length_a   1.000
_cell.length_b   1.000
_cell.length_c   1.000
_cell.angle_alpha   90.00
_cell.angle_beta   90.00
_cell.angle_gamma   90.00
#
_symmetry.space_group_name_H-M   'P 1'
#
loop_
_entity.id
_entity.type
_entity.pdbx_description
1 polymer ?
#
loop_
_entity_poly.entity_id
_entity_poly.type
_entity_poly.pdbx_seq_one_letter_code
_entity_poly.pdbx_strand_id
1 'polypeptide(L)'
;MKKKIGITAAVILGILAVCYIGFAVFFQSHFCFGTTIDGIEAGGCSIAKVEQLIEEEIGGYELTLVEREDQTETITASQIGAAPVFHGEIEELLADQNAFAWPVILFGKSALELEKTVAFDDTKFSGTIEALSCMQEENQRKPVDASCSGYSAADGYTLVPADYGTTIDETALKNAVAEAVEGLEDTLDLEKSGCYVDPAVGDDDKDLLAVIDELNQYVASTVTYDFGDQKEVVDGSTISEWLSVLDGELEVDEEAVLDYVKGLAKTYNTAYKPKTLKTSYGPEVTISNGAYGWKIDTEGEVAQLLEDIKSGKSVEREPVYSQTANSHGENDYGNSYVEINLTSQHLFVYKNGSLVVDSDFVSGNLSKGHGSPTGAFSVTYTTTDAVLRGEDYATPVKYWMPFAGDVGMHDASWRKSFGGNIYKTNGSHGCINLPTSVAKTIYNTIEKGWPVLVYTLPGTESAAQLQQDVQIVIDLINSIGEVTADSETVISSARSQYDALPDSTKANVTNYDVLVAAEASLAQIKAAGEQPGM
;
A
#
# COMPACT_ATOMS: atom_id res chain seq x y z
N MET A 1 44.21 102.52 -48.09
CA MET A 1 43.90 101.40 -47.25
C MET A 1 42.93 100.38 -47.88
N LYS A 2 41.78 100.79 -48.46
CA LYS A 2 40.77 99.83 -48.98
C LYS A 2 41.28 98.90 -50.10
N LYS A 3 42.17 99.35 -51.03
CA LYS A 3 42.74 98.47 -52.11
C LYS A 3 43.68 97.37 -51.53
N LYS A 4 44.50 97.68 -50.52
CA LYS A 4 45.40 96.66 -49.89
C LYS A 4 44.59 95.61 -49.14
N ILE A 5 43.53 96.05 -48.42
CA ILE A 5 42.65 95.12 -47.70
C ILE A 5 41.94 94.18 -48.70
N GLY A 6 41.47 94.65 -49.84
CA GLY A 6 40.85 93.80 -50.85
C GLY A 6 41.78 92.77 -51.48
N ILE A 7 43.06 93.15 -51.71
CA ILE A 7 44.05 92.23 -52.26
C ILE A 7 44.42 91.15 -51.20
N THR A 8 44.59 91.58 -49.96
CA THR A 8 44.85 90.62 -48.82
C THR A 8 43.69 89.67 -48.64
N ALA A 9 42.42 90.13 -48.65
CA ALA A 9 41.24 89.27 -48.55
C ALA A 9 41.11 88.32 -49.79
N ALA A 10 41.42 88.77 -50.99
CA ALA A 10 41.41 87.92 -52.21
C ALA A 10 42.50 86.80 -52.09
N VAL A 11 43.70 87.16 -51.61
CA VAL A 11 44.77 86.17 -51.40
C VAL A 11 44.38 85.13 -50.28
N ILE A 12 43.78 85.61 -49.21
CA ILE A 12 43.32 84.71 -48.15
C ILE A 12 42.20 83.78 -48.66
N LEU A 13 41.21 84.31 -49.37
CA LEU A 13 40.14 83.50 -50.00
C LEU A 13 40.70 82.53 -51.06
N GLY A 14 41.72 82.92 -51.79
CA GLY A 14 42.43 82.06 -52.75
C GLY A 14 43.12 80.88 -52.03
N ILE A 15 43.83 81.20 -50.94
CA ILE A 15 44.51 80.17 -50.12
C ILE A 15 43.46 79.23 -49.50
N LEU A 16 42.36 79.78 -48.94
CA LEU A 16 41.29 78.97 -48.39
C LEU A 16 40.62 78.05 -49.44
N ALA A 17 40.42 78.57 -50.68
CA ALA A 17 39.88 77.78 -51.77
C ALA A 17 40.85 76.67 -52.23
N VAL A 18 42.15 76.96 -52.28
CA VAL A 18 43.16 75.94 -52.58
C VAL A 18 43.23 74.88 -51.47
N CYS A 19 43.21 75.29 -50.21
CA CYS A 19 43.12 74.33 -49.05
C CYS A 19 41.85 73.51 -49.09
N TYR A 20 40.71 74.15 -49.34
CA TYR A 20 39.40 73.47 -49.45
C TYR A 20 39.40 72.39 -50.53
N ILE A 21 39.86 72.74 -51.76
CA ILE A 21 39.96 71.80 -52.88
C ILE A 21 41.03 70.73 -52.58
N GLY A 22 42.16 71.12 -52.01
CA GLY A 22 43.23 70.19 -51.68
C GLY A 22 42.79 69.12 -50.67
N PHE A 23 42.05 69.50 -49.62
CA PHE A 23 41.46 68.56 -48.69
C PHE A 23 40.32 67.77 -49.33
N ALA A 24 39.48 68.38 -50.19
CA ALA A 24 38.45 67.61 -50.87
C ALA A 24 39.04 66.55 -51.83
N VAL A 25 40.19 66.77 -52.43
CA VAL A 25 40.92 65.77 -53.25
C VAL A 25 41.56 64.70 -52.31
N PHE A 26 42.13 65.10 -51.17
CA PHE A 26 42.68 64.18 -50.20
C PHE A 26 41.62 63.23 -49.68
N PHE A 27 40.42 63.74 -49.32
CA PHE A 27 39.32 62.96 -48.82
C PHE A 27 38.60 62.09 -49.86
N GLN A 28 39.00 62.05 -51.10
CA GLN A 28 38.57 61.06 -52.09
C GLN A 28 39.18 59.69 -51.86
N SER A 29 40.31 59.63 -51.09
CA SER A 29 41.01 58.39 -50.74
C SER A 29 41.25 58.24 -49.22
N HIS A 30 40.73 59.17 -48.43
CA HIS A 30 40.84 59.18 -46.97
C HIS A 30 39.53 59.62 -46.37
N PHE A 31 39.18 59.12 -45.21
CA PHE A 31 38.01 59.52 -44.45
C PHE A 31 38.13 60.97 -43.94
N CYS A 32 37.04 61.72 -43.95
CA CYS A 32 37.01 63.08 -43.46
C CYS A 32 37.39 63.16 -41.98
N PHE A 33 38.07 64.25 -41.58
CA PHE A 33 38.39 64.46 -40.17
C PHE A 33 37.11 64.50 -39.32
N GLY A 34 37.12 63.85 -38.22
CA GLY A 34 35.95 63.69 -37.33
C GLY A 34 35.02 62.53 -37.68
N THR A 35 35.42 61.66 -38.60
CA THR A 35 34.75 60.40 -38.90
C THR A 35 35.22 59.34 -37.95
N THR A 36 34.27 58.60 -37.33
CA THR A 36 34.51 57.39 -36.63
C THR A 36 33.77 56.24 -37.33
N ILE A 37 34.36 55.01 -37.30
CA ILE A 37 33.75 53.78 -37.81
C ILE A 37 33.70 52.84 -36.63
N ASP A 38 32.49 52.49 -36.13
CA ASP A 38 32.24 51.74 -34.92
C ASP A 38 33.03 52.22 -33.70
N GLY A 39 33.21 53.53 -33.57
CA GLY A 39 33.97 54.15 -32.50
C GLY A 39 35.46 54.28 -32.75
N ILE A 40 36.02 53.64 -33.79
CA ILE A 40 37.43 53.77 -34.18
C ILE A 40 37.61 55.10 -34.88
N GLU A 41 38.59 55.93 -34.47
CA GLU A 41 38.93 57.20 -35.10
C GLU A 41 39.52 56.99 -36.52
N ALA A 42 38.69 57.09 -37.53
CA ALA A 42 39.01 56.87 -38.92
C ALA A 42 39.40 58.20 -39.67
N GLY A 43 39.22 59.32 -39.00
CA GLY A 43 39.45 60.65 -39.60
C GLY A 43 40.87 60.84 -40.10
N GLY A 44 41.05 61.10 -41.45
CA GLY A 44 42.34 61.24 -42.10
C GLY A 44 43.01 59.91 -42.46
N CYS A 45 42.42 58.78 -42.16
CA CYS A 45 42.93 57.48 -42.52
C CYS A 45 42.53 57.02 -43.90
N SER A 46 43.41 56.32 -44.61
CA SER A 46 43.11 55.55 -45.82
C SER A 46 42.38 54.23 -45.44
N ILE A 47 41.78 53.58 -46.44
CA ILE A 47 41.15 52.26 -46.29
C ILE A 47 42.13 51.31 -45.59
N ALA A 48 43.34 51.10 -46.11
CA ALA A 48 44.34 50.20 -45.53
C ALA A 48 44.69 50.52 -44.04
N LYS A 49 44.62 51.83 -43.67
CA LYS A 49 44.86 52.17 -42.24
C LYS A 49 43.66 51.91 -41.37
N VAL A 50 42.45 52.08 -41.92
CA VAL A 50 41.24 51.68 -41.15
C VAL A 50 41.18 50.17 -40.97
N GLU A 51 41.46 49.41 -42.07
CA GLU A 51 41.58 47.92 -41.93
C GLU A 51 42.60 47.54 -40.85
N GLN A 52 43.78 48.13 -40.84
CA GLN A 52 44.78 47.90 -39.82
C GLN A 52 44.28 48.22 -38.39
N LEU A 53 43.55 49.32 -38.21
CA LEU A 53 42.99 49.69 -36.91
C LEU A 53 41.94 48.70 -36.44
N ILE A 54 41.10 48.17 -37.35
CA ILE A 54 40.13 47.13 -37.08
C ILE A 54 40.83 45.81 -36.75
N GLU A 55 41.90 45.45 -37.48
CA GLU A 55 42.76 44.29 -37.17
C GLU A 55 43.40 44.40 -35.78
N GLU A 56 43.86 45.58 -35.39
CA GLU A 56 44.45 45.84 -34.06
C GLU A 56 43.38 45.73 -32.98
N GLU A 57 42.14 46.22 -33.20
CA GLU A 57 41.02 46.10 -32.27
C GLU A 57 40.64 44.61 -32.05
N ILE A 58 40.38 43.87 -33.15
CA ILE A 58 40.02 42.44 -33.11
C ILE A 58 41.18 41.61 -32.53
N GLY A 59 42.44 41.96 -32.82
CA GLY A 59 43.58 41.30 -32.23
C GLY A 59 43.71 41.44 -30.69
N GLY A 60 43.08 42.48 -30.15
CA GLY A 60 42.96 42.70 -28.70
C GLY A 60 41.72 42.13 -28.06
N TYR A 61 40.83 41.48 -28.83
CA TYR A 61 39.57 40.93 -28.35
C TYR A 61 39.82 39.74 -27.40
N GLU A 62 39.04 39.71 -26.30
CA GLU A 62 39.04 38.66 -25.28
C GLU A 62 37.58 38.33 -24.95
N LEU A 63 37.23 37.05 -25.04
CA LEU A 63 35.92 36.52 -24.62
C LEU A 63 36.09 35.87 -23.27
N THR A 64 35.33 36.33 -22.28
CA THR A 64 35.27 35.70 -20.95
C THR A 64 34.11 34.69 -20.91
N LEU A 65 34.41 33.42 -20.70
CA LEU A 65 33.46 32.38 -20.43
C LEU A 65 33.09 32.43 -18.93
N VAL A 66 31.79 32.47 -18.64
CA VAL A 66 31.27 32.39 -17.27
C VAL A 66 30.69 31.01 -17.08
N GLU A 67 31.31 30.22 -16.22
CA GLU A 67 30.98 28.84 -15.96
C GLU A 67 30.12 28.68 -14.71
N ARG A 68 29.54 27.47 -14.50
CA ARG A 68 28.92 27.10 -13.24
C ARG A 68 29.93 27.24 -12.09
N GLU A 69 29.42 27.44 -10.86
CA GLU A 69 30.23 27.60 -9.63
C GLU A 69 31.16 28.82 -9.65
N ASP A 70 30.76 29.88 -10.38
CA ASP A 70 31.47 31.18 -10.49
C ASP A 70 32.91 31.05 -11.03
N GLN A 71 33.20 29.99 -11.80
CA GLN A 71 34.46 29.85 -12.49
C GLN A 71 34.47 30.68 -13.76
N THR A 72 35.65 31.11 -14.24
CA THR A 72 35.79 31.84 -15.48
C THR A 72 37.05 31.44 -16.22
N GLU A 73 36.94 31.35 -17.54
CA GLU A 73 38.07 31.20 -18.46
C GLU A 73 38.05 32.29 -19.54
N THR A 74 39.18 32.57 -20.18
CA THR A 74 39.24 33.59 -21.20
C THR A 74 39.81 33.00 -22.49
N ILE A 75 39.15 33.33 -23.61
CA ILE A 75 39.60 33.00 -24.95
C ILE A 75 40.07 34.31 -25.61
N THR A 76 41.30 34.37 -26.09
CA THR A 76 41.84 35.54 -26.77
C THR A 76 41.77 35.37 -28.30
N ALA A 77 41.66 36.47 -29.02
CA ALA A 77 41.70 36.48 -30.49
C ALA A 77 42.92 35.72 -31.07
N SER A 78 44.07 35.85 -30.42
CA SER A 78 45.30 35.18 -30.86
C SER A 78 45.26 33.65 -30.73
N GLN A 79 44.57 33.13 -29.70
CA GLN A 79 44.41 31.68 -29.49
C GLN A 79 43.58 31.05 -30.60
N ILE A 80 42.54 31.72 -31.04
CA ILE A 80 41.59 31.20 -32.08
C ILE A 80 41.94 31.68 -33.48
N GLY A 81 42.92 32.59 -33.62
CA GLY A 81 43.30 33.17 -34.89
C GLY A 81 42.18 34.04 -35.48
N ALA A 82 41.48 34.76 -34.59
CA ALA A 82 40.43 35.69 -35.05
C ALA A 82 41.00 36.82 -35.87
N ALA A 83 40.36 37.14 -36.97
CA ALA A 83 40.73 38.22 -37.90
C ALA A 83 39.48 38.78 -38.59
N PRO A 84 39.44 40.08 -38.91
CA PRO A 84 38.36 40.64 -39.69
C PRO A 84 38.41 40.12 -41.12
N VAL A 85 37.25 39.98 -41.73
CA VAL A 85 37.08 39.68 -43.15
C VAL A 85 36.43 40.91 -43.82
N PHE A 86 37.13 41.49 -44.77
CA PHE A 86 36.64 42.63 -45.48
C PHE A 86 36.17 42.23 -46.90
N HIS A 87 34.94 42.55 -47.25
CA HIS A 87 34.33 42.26 -48.55
C HIS A 87 34.12 43.54 -49.41
N GLY A 88 34.72 44.67 -49.00
CA GLY A 88 34.61 45.93 -49.64
C GLY A 88 33.72 46.98 -48.97
N GLU A 89 33.28 46.69 -47.75
CA GLU A 89 32.38 47.53 -46.93
C GLU A 89 33.04 48.87 -46.59
N ILE A 90 34.37 48.90 -46.34
CA ILE A 90 35.13 50.10 -46.01
C ILE A 90 35.28 51.00 -47.27
N GLU A 91 35.49 50.38 -48.44
CA GLU A 91 35.46 51.05 -49.75
C GLU A 91 34.10 51.66 -49.99
N GLU A 92 33.02 50.99 -49.73
CA GLU A 92 31.66 51.50 -49.87
C GLU A 92 31.42 52.72 -48.97
N LEU A 93 31.77 52.63 -47.71
CA LEU A 93 31.67 53.71 -46.72
C LEU A 93 32.48 54.97 -47.21
N LEU A 94 33.68 54.75 -47.74
CA LEU A 94 34.49 55.84 -48.28
C LEU A 94 33.88 56.43 -49.60
N ALA A 95 33.31 55.56 -50.44
CA ALA A 95 32.68 56.01 -51.71
C ALA A 95 31.40 56.83 -51.44
N ASP A 96 30.66 56.49 -50.40
CA ASP A 96 29.46 57.24 -50.01
C ASP A 96 29.77 58.58 -49.32
N GLN A 97 31.03 58.78 -48.96
CA GLN A 97 31.48 60.02 -48.32
C GLN A 97 31.45 61.20 -49.33
N ASN A 98 30.78 62.26 -48.95
CA ASN A 98 30.91 63.51 -49.71
C ASN A 98 32.20 64.25 -49.31
N ALA A 99 33.29 64.05 -50.09
CA ALA A 99 34.58 64.65 -49.81
C ALA A 99 34.57 66.21 -49.80
N PHE A 100 33.60 66.87 -50.49
CA PHE A 100 33.43 68.31 -50.43
C PHE A 100 32.70 68.78 -49.16
N ALA A 101 32.06 67.93 -48.40
CA ALA A 101 31.42 68.26 -47.14
C ALA A 101 32.38 68.19 -45.92
N TRP A 102 33.69 67.96 -46.12
CA TRP A 102 34.67 67.79 -45.06
C TRP A 102 34.67 68.88 -43.98
N PRO A 103 34.41 70.16 -44.23
CA PRO A 103 34.36 71.14 -43.15
C PRO A 103 33.16 70.96 -42.21
N VAL A 104 32.04 70.46 -42.79
CA VAL A 104 30.84 70.17 -42.01
C VAL A 104 31.07 68.92 -41.10
N ILE A 105 31.72 67.89 -41.64
CA ILE A 105 32.04 66.68 -40.93
C ILE A 105 33.05 66.96 -39.83
N LEU A 106 34.07 67.79 -40.06
CA LEU A 106 35.05 68.17 -39.04
C LEU A 106 34.42 68.78 -37.79
N PHE A 107 33.37 69.61 -37.96
CA PHE A 107 32.67 70.26 -36.86
C PHE A 107 31.44 69.49 -36.38
N GLY A 108 30.82 68.64 -37.22
CA GLY A 108 29.61 67.89 -36.96
C GLY A 108 29.83 66.48 -36.42
N LYS A 109 31.03 65.93 -36.58
CA LYS A 109 31.38 64.50 -36.43
C LYS A 109 30.49 63.57 -37.29
N SER A 110 31.07 62.54 -37.85
CA SER A 110 30.37 61.47 -38.62
C SER A 110 30.67 60.12 -37.94
N ALA A 111 29.63 59.50 -37.40
CA ALA A 111 29.74 58.14 -36.92
C ALA A 111 29.17 57.20 -37.98
N LEU A 112 29.97 56.31 -38.46
CA LEU A 112 29.60 55.26 -39.41
C LEU A 112 29.59 53.91 -38.69
N GLU A 113 28.67 53.07 -39.10
CA GLU A 113 28.57 51.71 -38.65
C GLU A 113 29.07 50.79 -39.77
N LEU A 114 29.87 49.78 -39.39
CA LEU A 114 30.39 48.75 -40.25
C LEU A 114 29.90 47.39 -39.79
N GLU A 115 29.29 46.64 -40.71
CA GLU A 115 28.95 45.24 -40.41
C GLU A 115 30.26 44.43 -40.43
N LYS A 116 30.84 44.21 -39.22
CA LYS A 116 32.11 43.51 -39.09
C LYS A 116 31.85 42.00 -39.21
N THR A 117 32.52 41.34 -40.14
CA THR A 117 32.58 39.90 -40.21
C THR A 117 33.94 39.45 -39.61
N VAL A 118 33.87 38.65 -38.58
CA VAL A 118 35.04 38.04 -37.94
C VAL A 118 35.12 36.57 -38.35
N ALA A 119 36.26 36.14 -38.85
CA ALA A 119 36.56 34.75 -39.09
C ALA A 119 37.68 34.29 -38.13
N PHE A 120 37.71 33.01 -37.84
CA PHE A 120 38.76 32.39 -37.04
C PHE A 120 39.30 31.16 -37.74
N ASP A 121 40.47 30.70 -37.31
CA ASP A 121 41.10 29.47 -37.80
C ASP A 121 40.47 28.26 -37.13
N ASP A 122 39.77 27.42 -37.90
CA ASP A 122 39.04 26.23 -37.38
C ASP A 122 39.90 25.28 -36.54
N THR A 123 41.22 25.15 -36.94
CA THR A 123 42.13 24.24 -36.22
C THR A 123 42.53 24.85 -34.89
N LYS A 124 42.85 26.15 -34.87
CA LYS A 124 43.20 26.85 -33.63
C LYS A 124 41.98 26.96 -32.71
N PHE A 125 40.81 27.29 -33.28
CA PHE A 125 39.56 27.38 -32.54
C PHE A 125 39.27 26.05 -31.82
N SER A 126 39.21 24.94 -32.58
CA SER A 126 38.94 23.61 -31.97
C SER A 126 40.00 23.26 -30.91
N GLY A 127 41.28 23.48 -31.18
CA GLY A 127 42.35 23.21 -30.21
C GLY A 127 42.25 24.09 -28.95
N THR A 128 41.80 25.34 -29.09
CA THR A 128 41.60 26.25 -27.94
C THR A 128 40.44 25.75 -27.08
N ILE A 129 39.29 25.39 -27.71
CA ILE A 129 38.15 24.83 -26.98
C ILE A 129 38.56 23.54 -26.23
N GLU A 130 39.24 22.59 -26.89
CA GLU A 130 39.70 21.34 -26.28
C GLU A 130 40.69 21.58 -25.13
N ALA A 131 41.43 22.68 -25.11
CA ALA A 131 42.40 23.04 -24.08
C ALA A 131 41.78 23.77 -22.89
N LEU A 132 40.51 24.18 -22.94
CA LEU A 132 39.84 24.84 -21.82
C LEU A 132 39.80 23.91 -20.60
N SER A 133 39.88 24.50 -19.42
CA SER A 133 39.83 23.76 -18.16
C SER A 133 38.47 23.06 -17.97
N CYS A 134 37.38 23.70 -18.33
CA CYS A 134 36.05 23.14 -18.26
C CYS A 134 35.84 21.94 -19.19
N MET A 135 36.66 21.77 -20.22
CA MET A 135 36.64 20.61 -21.12
C MET A 135 37.43 19.39 -20.59
N GLN A 136 38.29 19.58 -19.59
CA GLN A 136 39.07 18.47 -19.04
C GLN A 136 38.22 17.54 -18.18
N GLU A 137 38.30 16.24 -18.42
CA GLU A 137 37.44 15.22 -17.77
C GLU A 137 37.59 15.25 -16.23
N GLU A 138 38.80 15.55 -15.72
CA GLU A 138 39.07 15.66 -14.28
C GLU A 138 38.38 16.86 -13.60
N ASN A 139 37.95 17.86 -14.37
CA ASN A 139 37.25 19.05 -13.87
C ASN A 139 35.74 18.98 -14.09
N GLN A 140 35.28 17.92 -14.72
CA GLN A 140 33.85 17.72 -14.99
C GLN A 140 33.21 16.81 -13.95
N ARG A 141 32.05 17.23 -13.46
CA ARG A 141 31.16 16.40 -12.64
C ARG A 141 29.92 16.06 -13.48
N LYS A 142 29.62 14.74 -13.57
CA LYS A 142 28.45 14.27 -14.32
C LYS A 142 27.15 14.71 -13.64
N PRO A 143 26.12 15.05 -14.40
CA PRO A 143 24.82 15.31 -13.81
C PRO A 143 24.25 14.04 -13.15
N VAL A 144 23.46 14.24 -12.09
CA VAL A 144 22.71 13.19 -11.40
C VAL A 144 21.25 13.60 -11.39
N ASP A 145 20.40 12.68 -11.79
CA ASP A 145 18.96 12.92 -11.86
C ASP A 145 18.33 13.20 -10.49
N ALA A 146 17.31 14.04 -10.49
CA ALA A 146 16.44 14.18 -9.35
C ALA A 146 15.76 12.83 -9.03
N SER A 147 15.47 12.60 -7.77
CA SER A 147 14.88 11.35 -7.31
C SER A 147 13.95 11.54 -6.11
N CYS A 148 13.17 10.51 -5.81
CA CYS A 148 12.36 10.47 -4.59
C CYS A 148 13.24 10.02 -3.41
N SER A 149 13.08 10.67 -2.25
CA SER A 149 13.72 10.26 -1.00
C SER A 149 13.13 8.93 -0.49
N GLY A 150 13.80 8.30 0.48
CA GLY A 150 13.14 7.32 1.34
C GLY A 150 12.07 7.98 2.21
N TYR A 151 11.14 7.16 2.71
CA TYR A 151 10.09 7.63 3.62
C TYR A 151 10.68 8.13 4.95
N SER A 152 10.15 9.24 5.43
CA SER A 152 10.39 9.80 6.77
C SER A 152 9.06 10.05 7.46
N ALA A 153 8.93 9.64 8.73
CA ALA A 153 7.71 9.90 9.50
C ALA A 153 7.46 11.41 9.76
N ALA A 154 8.49 12.26 9.64
CA ALA A 154 8.37 13.71 9.84
C ALA A 154 7.93 14.43 8.55
N ASP A 155 8.49 14.03 7.40
CA ASP A 155 8.38 14.80 6.15
C ASP A 155 7.71 14.00 5.02
N GLY A 156 7.45 12.70 5.23
CA GLY A 156 6.97 11.80 4.18
C GLY A 156 8.06 11.48 3.16
N TYR A 157 7.69 11.47 1.90
CA TYR A 157 8.58 11.39 0.75
C TYR A 157 8.86 12.79 0.23
N THR A 158 10.11 13.10 -0.08
CA THR A 158 10.53 14.42 -0.57
C THR A 158 11.35 14.30 -1.84
N LEU A 159 11.41 15.37 -2.61
CA LEU A 159 12.31 15.48 -3.75
C LEU A 159 13.77 15.52 -3.25
N VAL A 160 14.61 14.65 -3.78
CA VAL A 160 16.06 14.80 -3.74
C VAL A 160 16.45 15.56 -5.01
N PRO A 161 16.92 16.81 -4.90
CA PRO A 161 17.23 17.63 -6.06
C PRO A 161 18.27 17.00 -6.97
N ALA A 162 18.18 17.30 -8.26
CA ALA A 162 19.19 16.95 -9.25
C ALA A 162 20.53 17.62 -8.94
N ASP A 163 21.62 16.97 -9.21
CA ASP A 163 22.90 17.63 -9.36
C ASP A 163 23.16 17.88 -10.84
N TYR A 164 23.09 19.14 -11.26
CA TYR A 164 23.28 19.53 -12.66
C TYR A 164 24.71 19.34 -13.14
N GLY A 165 25.65 19.07 -12.24
CA GLY A 165 27.03 18.81 -12.62
C GLY A 165 27.74 19.95 -13.33
N THR A 166 28.87 19.66 -13.99
CA THR A 166 29.64 20.61 -14.79
C THR A 166 30.12 20.02 -16.12
N THR A 167 29.47 18.92 -16.56
CA THR A 167 29.81 18.28 -17.84
C THR A 167 29.38 19.18 -19.00
N ILE A 168 30.32 19.52 -19.88
CA ILE A 168 30.09 20.35 -21.05
C ILE A 168 29.61 19.49 -22.22
N ASP A 169 28.62 19.99 -22.95
CA ASP A 169 28.35 19.60 -24.35
C ASP A 169 29.31 20.34 -25.29
N GLU A 170 30.30 19.61 -25.76
CA GLU A 170 31.35 20.17 -26.64
C GLU A 170 30.76 20.84 -27.88
N THR A 171 29.71 20.29 -28.49
CA THR A 171 29.07 20.84 -29.68
C THR A 171 28.35 22.13 -29.35
N ALA A 172 27.60 22.18 -28.25
CA ALA A 172 26.91 23.37 -27.80
C ALA A 172 27.92 24.49 -27.48
N LEU A 173 29.00 24.15 -26.73
CA LEU A 173 30.06 25.11 -26.40
C LEU A 173 30.72 25.68 -27.66
N LYS A 174 31.12 24.84 -28.63
CA LYS A 174 31.74 25.30 -29.89
C LYS A 174 30.84 26.28 -30.64
N ASN A 175 29.56 25.97 -30.73
CA ASN A 175 28.58 26.84 -31.41
C ASN A 175 28.40 28.16 -30.66
N ALA A 176 28.22 28.14 -29.35
CA ALA A 176 28.02 29.32 -28.54
C ALA A 176 29.24 30.24 -28.55
N VAL A 177 30.46 29.69 -28.46
CA VAL A 177 31.71 30.46 -28.53
C VAL A 177 31.88 31.07 -29.95
N ALA A 178 31.58 30.30 -30.99
CA ALA A 178 31.66 30.83 -32.37
C ALA A 178 30.71 32.02 -32.55
N GLU A 179 29.46 31.91 -32.12
CA GLU A 179 28.48 33.01 -32.19
C GLU A 179 28.91 34.23 -31.37
N ALA A 180 29.40 34.01 -30.15
CA ALA A 180 29.90 35.10 -29.31
C ALA A 180 31.12 35.82 -29.90
N VAL A 181 32.05 35.07 -30.53
CA VAL A 181 33.24 35.65 -31.24
C VAL A 181 32.80 36.41 -32.48
N GLU A 182 31.89 35.88 -33.28
CA GLU A 182 31.35 36.57 -34.46
C GLU A 182 30.63 37.87 -34.06
N GLY A 183 29.93 37.84 -32.92
CA GLY A 183 29.25 39.02 -32.35
C GLY A 183 30.17 39.97 -31.59
N LEU A 184 31.46 39.64 -31.39
CA LEU A 184 32.42 40.37 -30.55
C LEU A 184 31.87 40.62 -29.13
N GLU A 185 31.22 39.62 -28.54
CA GLU A 185 30.71 39.70 -27.16
C GLU A 185 31.85 39.64 -26.15
N ASP A 186 31.79 40.44 -25.09
CA ASP A 186 32.80 40.46 -24.05
C ASP A 186 32.71 39.24 -23.09
N THR A 187 31.49 38.67 -22.97
CA THR A 187 31.21 37.58 -22.02
C THR A 187 30.22 36.58 -22.60
N LEU A 188 30.43 35.30 -22.36
CA LEU A 188 29.52 34.20 -22.68
C LEU A 188 29.19 33.41 -21.39
N ASP A 189 27.96 33.44 -20.98
CA ASP A 189 27.44 32.68 -19.87
C ASP A 189 27.06 31.27 -20.38
N LEU A 190 27.86 30.26 -20.00
CA LEU A 190 27.71 28.90 -20.51
C LEU A 190 26.40 28.24 -20.05
N GLU A 191 25.89 28.62 -18.88
CA GLU A 191 24.61 28.16 -18.37
C GLU A 191 23.45 28.64 -19.26
N LYS A 192 23.40 29.95 -19.49
CA LYS A 192 22.34 30.55 -20.31
C LYS A 192 22.40 30.14 -21.78
N SER A 193 23.57 29.80 -22.24
CA SER A 193 23.81 29.37 -23.63
C SER A 193 23.60 27.86 -23.83
N GLY A 194 23.20 27.12 -22.75
CA GLY A 194 22.91 25.71 -22.86
C GLY A 194 24.12 24.83 -23.17
N CYS A 195 25.30 25.23 -22.67
CA CYS A 195 26.56 24.52 -22.94
C CYS A 195 26.79 23.31 -22.03
N TYR A 196 25.90 23.04 -21.07
CA TYR A 196 26.02 21.92 -20.17
C TYR A 196 25.12 20.76 -20.55
N VAL A 197 25.55 19.55 -20.19
CA VAL A 197 24.70 18.37 -20.24
C VAL A 197 23.83 18.39 -18.99
N ASP A 198 22.53 18.52 -19.18
CA ASP A 198 21.57 18.50 -18.07
C ASP A 198 21.24 17.06 -17.63
N PRO A 199 20.79 16.86 -16.38
CA PRO A 199 20.24 15.58 -15.93
C PRO A 199 19.01 15.22 -16.78
N ALA A 200 18.77 13.90 -16.92
CA ALA A 200 17.61 13.42 -17.68
C ALA A 200 16.29 13.71 -16.93
N VAL A 201 16.34 13.74 -15.59
CA VAL A 201 15.22 14.08 -14.70
C VAL A 201 15.64 15.29 -13.88
N GLY A 202 15.01 16.43 -14.12
CA GLY A 202 15.25 17.69 -13.39
C GLY A 202 14.33 17.84 -12.18
N ASP A 203 14.55 18.92 -11.42
CA ASP A 203 13.78 19.23 -10.20
C ASP A 203 12.31 19.57 -10.47
N ASP A 204 11.97 19.95 -11.69
CA ASP A 204 10.63 20.30 -12.16
C ASP A 204 9.97 19.18 -12.99
N ASP A 205 10.57 17.98 -12.97
CA ASP A 205 10.01 16.82 -13.66
C ASP A 205 8.64 16.46 -13.08
N LYS A 206 7.62 16.51 -13.96
CA LYS A 206 6.22 16.39 -13.54
C LYS A 206 5.85 14.97 -13.14
N ASP A 207 6.47 13.99 -13.76
CA ASP A 207 6.16 12.59 -13.51
C ASP A 207 6.75 12.18 -12.14
N LEU A 208 7.99 12.59 -11.87
CA LEU A 208 8.61 12.39 -10.54
C LEU A 208 7.83 13.09 -9.43
N LEU A 209 7.44 14.36 -9.63
CA LEU A 209 6.68 15.13 -8.64
C LEU A 209 5.29 14.51 -8.41
N ALA A 210 4.62 14.01 -9.45
CA ALA A 210 3.34 13.35 -9.33
C ALA A 210 3.44 12.04 -8.52
N VAL A 211 4.49 11.25 -8.72
CA VAL A 211 4.74 10.03 -7.94
C VAL A 211 5.01 10.35 -6.47
N ILE A 212 5.79 11.41 -6.19
CA ILE A 212 6.03 11.86 -4.80
C ILE A 212 4.72 12.29 -4.13
N ASP A 213 3.87 13.03 -4.84
CA ASP A 213 2.57 13.45 -4.33
C ASP A 213 1.65 12.25 -4.07
N GLU A 214 1.63 11.26 -4.97
CA GLU A 214 0.85 10.05 -4.80
C GLU A 214 1.34 9.20 -3.62
N LEU A 215 2.65 8.99 -3.49
CA LEU A 215 3.27 8.33 -2.33
C LEU A 215 2.85 9.01 -1.02
N ASN A 216 2.91 10.33 -0.98
CA ASN A 216 2.52 11.11 0.19
C ASN A 216 1.02 11.03 0.47
N GLN A 217 0.19 10.91 -0.55
CA GLN A 217 -1.24 10.66 -0.37
C GLN A 217 -1.48 9.32 0.34
N TYR A 218 -0.81 8.26 -0.07
CA TYR A 218 -0.95 6.94 0.55
C TYR A 218 -0.50 6.94 2.02
N VAL A 219 0.69 7.47 2.32
CA VAL A 219 1.23 7.48 3.69
C VAL A 219 0.56 8.50 4.62
N ALA A 220 -0.23 9.43 4.08
CA ALA A 220 -1.09 10.30 4.88
C ALA A 220 -2.30 9.55 5.47
N SER A 221 -2.61 8.35 4.95
CA SER A 221 -3.71 7.53 5.45
C SER A 221 -3.41 6.97 6.83
N THR A 222 -4.46 6.83 7.62
CA THR A 222 -4.42 6.10 8.88
C THR A 222 -5.66 5.23 8.98
N VAL A 223 -5.50 3.93 9.09
CA VAL A 223 -6.60 2.98 9.30
C VAL A 223 -6.52 2.44 10.72
N THR A 224 -7.52 2.76 11.53
CA THR A 224 -7.65 2.25 12.89
C THR A 224 -8.69 1.14 12.90
N TYR A 225 -8.24 -0.09 13.07
CA TYR A 225 -9.12 -1.24 13.25
C TYR A 225 -9.69 -1.27 14.66
N ASP A 226 -11.02 -1.41 14.75
CA ASP A 226 -11.74 -1.56 16.01
C ASP A 226 -12.08 -3.04 16.24
N PHE A 227 -11.51 -3.61 17.28
CA PHE A 227 -11.81 -4.96 17.78
C PHE A 227 -12.49 -4.92 19.17
N GLY A 228 -13.23 -3.85 19.45
CA GLY A 228 -13.85 -3.58 20.74
C GLY A 228 -12.88 -2.95 21.74
N ASP A 229 -12.39 -3.75 22.69
CA ASP A 229 -11.45 -3.26 23.71
C ASP A 229 -10.01 -3.09 23.17
N GLN A 230 -9.74 -3.56 21.96
CA GLN A 230 -8.42 -3.51 21.32
C GLN A 230 -8.50 -2.79 19.99
N LYS A 231 -7.43 -2.05 19.67
CA LYS A 231 -7.30 -1.35 18.38
C LYS A 231 -5.94 -1.63 17.78
N GLU A 232 -5.93 -1.74 16.46
CA GLU A 232 -4.71 -1.82 15.65
C GLU A 232 -4.68 -0.66 14.68
N VAL A 233 -3.50 -0.07 14.50
CA VAL A 233 -3.33 1.12 13.66
C VAL A 233 -2.37 0.82 12.53
N VAL A 234 -2.82 1.05 11.31
CA VAL A 234 -2.00 1.11 10.10
C VAL A 234 -1.79 2.58 9.80
N ASP A 235 -0.57 3.04 9.93
CA ASP A 235 -0.17 4.42 9.65
C ASP A 235 0.84 4.50 8.50
N GLY A 236 1.30 5.71 8.19
CA GLY A 236 2.26 5.95 7.12
C GLY A 236 3.55 5.15 7.25
N SER A 237 3.99 4.82 8.47
CA SER A 237 5.19 4.01 8.68
C SER A 237 4.98 2.58 8.17
N THR A 238 3.84 1.99 8.49
CA THR A 238 3.47 0.65 8.00
C THR A 238 3.19 0.66 6.50
N ILE A 239 2.44 1.67 6.02
CA ILE A 239 2.08 1.80 4.61
C ILE A 239 3.33 1.94 3.74
N SER A 240 4.32 2.73 4.18
CA SER A 240 5.56 2.95 3.43
C SER A 240 6.36 1.67 3.16
N GLU A 241 6.23 0.64 4.01
CA GLU A 241 6.87 -0.66 3.80
C GLU A 241 6.25 -1.45 2.63
N TRP A 242 5.04 -1.08 2.21
CA TRP A 242 4.30 -1.72 1.13
C TRP A 242 4.43 -0.98 -0.21
N LEU A 243 5.05 0.23 -0.20
CA LEU A 243 5.14 1.07 -1.39
C LEU A 243 6.52 0.97 -2.03
N SER A 244 6.55 0.93 -3.34
CA SER A 244 7.77 1.02 -4.15
C SER A 244 7.51 1.85 -5.40
N VAL A 245 8.58 2.36 -6.01
CA VAL A 245 8.51 3.02 -7.32
C VAL A 245 9.29 2.17 -8.31
N LEU A 246 8.61 1.70 -9.34
CA LEU A 246 9.20 0.91 -10.42
C LEU A 246 8.92 1.59 -11.76
N ASP A 247 9.96 1.83 -12.54
CA ASP A 247 9.89 2.51 -13.83
C ASP A 247 9.14 3.86 -13.81
N GLY A 248 9.20 4.57 -12.66
CA GLY A 248 8.56 5.86 -12.48
C GLY A 248 7.08 5.78 -12.07
N GLU A 249 6.55 4.59 -11.79
CA GLU A 249 5.18 4.38 -11.32
C GLU A 249 5.15 3.84 -9.88
N LEU A 250 4.13 4.26 -9.13
CA LEU A 250 3.88 3.73 -7.78
C LEU A 250 3.34 2.30 -7.87
N GLU A 251 4.01 1.38 -7.20
CA GLU A 251 3.52 0.01 -6.98
C GLU A 251 3.27 -0.27 -5.51
N VAL A 252 2.18 -1.01 -5.24
CA VAL A 252 1.84 -1.50 -3.91
C VAL A 252 2.11 -2.99 -3.84
N ASP A 253 2.88 -3.45 -2.87
CA ASP A 253 3.08 -4.87 -2.57
C ASP A 253 1.84 -5.46 -1.91
N GLU A 254 0.91 -5.95 -2.74
CA GLU A 254 -0.34 -6.57 -2.28
C GLU A 254 -0.09 -7.86 -1.48
N GLU A 255 1.04 -8.55 -1.66
CA GLU A 255 1.39 -9.74 -0.88
C GLU A 255 1.76 -9.35 0.56
N ALA A 256 2.50 -8.28 0.74
CA ALA A 256 2.81 -7.72 2.06
C ALA A 256 1.54 -7.24 2.79
N VAL A 257 0.63 -6.57 2.07
CA VAL A 257 -0.69 -6.18 2.62
C VAL A 257 -1.50 -7.41 3.03
N LEU A 258 -1.54 -8.45 2.19
CA LEU A 258 -2.23 -9.71 2.51
C LEU A 258 -1.63 -10.39 3.74
N ASP A 259 -0.31 -10.39 3.88
CA ASP A 259 0.35 -11.01 5.03
C ASP A 259 0.08 -10.22 6.33
N TYR A 260 0.00 -8.90 6.25
CA TYR A 260 -0.47 -8.08 7.37
C TYR A 260 -1.90 -8.45 7.78
N VAL A 261 -2.84 -8.53 6.83
CA VAL A 261 -4.25 -8.91 7.09
C VAL A 261 -4.36 -10.34 7.64
N LYS A 262 -3.55 -11.29 7.15
CA LYS A 262 -3.47 -12.64 7.75
C LYS A 262 -2.97 -12.59 9.20
N GLY A 263 -2.06 -11.68 9.51
CA GLY A 263 -1.60 -11.41 10.88
C GLY A 263 -2.75 -10.96 11.78
N LEU A 264 -3.56 -10.00 11.33
CA LEU A 264 -4.78 -9.58 12.02
C LEU A 264 -5.74 -10.76 12.22
N ALA A 265 -6.00 -11.53 11.16
CA ALA A 265 -6.89 -12.69 11.22
C ALA A 265 -6.40 -13.76 12.23
N LYS A 266 -5.11 -14.02 12.27
CA LYS A 266 -4.50 -14.96 13.25
C LYS A 266 -4.70 -14.49 14.68
N THR A 267 -4.61 -13.20 14.92
CA THR A 267 -4.72 -12.59 16.25
C THR A 267 -6.17 -12.50 16.69
N TYR A 268 -7.03 -11.95 15.87
CA TYR A 268 -8.38 -11.50 16.24
C TYR A 268 -9.51 -12.46 15.86
N ASN A 269 -9.29 -13.42 14.96
CA ASN A 269 -10.32 -14.42 14.69
C ASN A 269 -10.57 -15.27 15.93
N THR A 270 -11.84 -15.42 16.30
CA THR A 270 -12.32 -16.28 17.39
C THR A 270 -13.09 -17.50 16.88
N ALA A 271 -13.48 -17.53 15.60
CA ALA A 271 -14.10 -18.70 14.97
C ALA A 271 -13.17 -19.92 15.07
N TYR A 272 -13.76 -21.09 15.30
CA TYR A 272 -13.06 -22.37 15.48
C TYR A 272 -12.15 -22.45 16.73
N LYS A 273 -12.13 -21.41 17.57
CA LYS A 273 -11.41 -21.45 18.85
C LYS A 273 -12.34 -21.98 19.96
N PRO A 274 -11.81 -22.68 20.99
CA PRO A 274 -12.58 -23.12 22.15
C PRO A 274 -13.29 -21.95 22.82
N LYS A 275 -14.52 -22.21 23.34
CA LYS A 275 -15.31 -21.25 24.11
C LYS A 275 -15.43 -21.73 25.55
N THR A 276 -15.26 -20.85 26.51
CA THR A 276 -15.54 -21.12 27.92
C THR A 276 -16.95 -20.62 28.23
N LEU A 277 -17.78 -21.51 28.77
CA LEU A 277 -19.15 -21.20 29.18
C LEU A 277 -19.30 -21.46 30.66
N LYS A 278 -19.69 -20.42 31.40
CA LYS A 278 -20.24 -20.62 32.76
C LYS A 278 -21.69 -21.08 32.61
N THR A 279 -21.90 -22.37 32.85
CA THR A 279 -23.19 -23.00 32.58
C THR A 279 -24.28 -22.55 33.55
N SER A 280 -25.55 -22.72 33.13
CA SER A 280 -26.73 -22.50 33.98
C SER A 280 -26.76 -23.45 35.19
N TYR A 281 -25.95 -24.51 35.18
CA TYR A 281 -25.75 -25.43 36.30
C TYR A 281 -24.68 -24.98 37.30
N GLY A 282 -23.93 -23.89 36.99
CA GLY A 282 -22.90 -23.31 37.85
C GLY A 282 -21.44 -23.62 37.45
N PRO A 283 -21.04 -24.86 37.15
CA PRO A 283 -19.69 -25.16 36.66
C PRO A 283 -19.40 -24.54 35.31
N GLU A 284 -18.11 -24.25 35.03
CA GLU A 284 -17.63 -23.87 33.74
C GLU A 284 -17.33 -25.10 32.87
N VAL A 285 -17.60 -24.98 31.57
CA VAL A 285 -17.25 -25.98 30.57
C VAL A 285 -16.46 -25.32 29.41
N THR A 286 -15.50 -26.06 28.85
CA THR A 286 -14.81 -25.67 27.63
C THR A 286 -15.43 -26.40 26.44
N ILE A 287 -15.96 -25.65 25.50
CA ILE A 287 -16.55 -26.14 24.26
C ILE A 287 -15.51 -26.00 23.15
N SER A 288 -14.87 -27.11 22.76
CA SER A 288 -13.70 -27.09 21.88
C SER A 288 -14.00 -27.16 20.39
N ASN A 289 -15.22 -27.54 20.01
CA ASN A 289 -15.63 -27.72 18.61
C ASN A 289 -16.60 -26.63 18.18
N GLY A 290 -16.84 -26.56 16.86
CA GLY A 290 -17.79 -25.63 16.27
C GLY A 290 -17.10 -24.47 15.55
N ALA A 291 -17.88 -23.71 14.81
CA ALA A 291 -17.39 -22.65 13.92
C ALA A 291 -17.80 -21.24 14.38
N TYR A 292 -18.48 -21.10 15.53
CA TYR A 292 -18.92 -19.79 16.02
C TYR A 292 -17.75 -18.88 16.34
N GLY A 293 -17.89 -17.60 16.01
CA GLY A 293 -16.91 -16.56 16.35
C GLY A 293 -16.68 -15.57 15.21
N TRP A 294 -15.85 -14.57 15.47
CA TRP A 294 -15.38 -13.60 14.50
C TRP A 294 -14.44 -14.25 13.49
N LYS A 295 -14.62 -13.94 12.21
CA LYS A 295 -13.72 -14.39 11.15
C LYS A 295 -13.58 -13.30 10.08
N ILE A 296 -12.39 -12.73 9.99
CA ILE A 296 -12.04 -11.74 8.98
C ILE A 296 -12.10 -12.38 7.59
N ASP A 297 -12.68 -11.69 6.64
CA ASP A 297 -12.58 -11.97 5.21
C ASP A 297 -11.27 -11.36 4.70
N THR A 298 -10.24 -12.18 4.61
CA THR A 298 -8.90 -11.71 4.26
C THR A 298 -8.81 -11.09 2.88
N GLU A 299 -9.54 -11.61 1.89
CA GLU A 299 -9.56 -11.05 0.53
C GLU A 299 -10.35 -9.74 0.47
N GLY A 300 -11.53 -9.74 1.08
CA GLY A 300 -12.35 -8.54 1.19
C GLY A 300 -11.66 -7.42 1.99
N GLU A 301 -10.92 -7.79 3.04
CA GLU A 301 -10.20 -6.81 3.86
C GLU A 301 -8.99 -6.21 3.14
N VAL A 302 -8.23 -7.01 2.39
CA VAL A 302 -7.13 -6.48 1.55
C VAL A 302 -7.67 -5.45 0.55
N ALA A 303 -8.75 -5.78 -0.15
CA ALA A 303 -9.36 -4.85 -1.10
C ALA A 303 -9.82 -3.54 -0.43
N GLN A 304 -10.45 -3.63 0.73
CA GLN A 304 -10.90 -2.45 1.48
C GLN A 304 -9.72 -1.64 2.04
N LEU A 305 -8.68 -2.29 2.56
CA LEU A 305 -7.50 -1.61 3.07
C LEU A 305 -6.77 -0.86 1.97
N LEU A 306 -6.64 -1.45 0.78
CA LEU A 306 -6.07 -0.78 -0.39
C LEU A 306 -6.87 0.46 -0.81
N GLU A 307 -8.21 0.42 -0.74
CA GLU A 307 -9.05 1.60 -0.98
C GLU A 307 -8.85 2.68 0.09
N ASP A 308 -8.78 2.28 1.35
CA ASP A 308 -8.58 3.21 2.46
C ASP A 308 -7.25 3.95 2.35
N ILE A 309 -6.13 3.24 2.09
CA ILE A 309 -4.82 3.88 1.96
C ILE A 309 -4.72 4.79 0.73
N LYS A 310 -5.36 4.43 -0.39
CA LYS A 310 -5.45 5.29 -1.59
C LYS A 310 -6.17 6.60 -1.32
N SER A 311 -7.08 6.61 -0.35
CA SER A 311 -7.93 7.79 -0.08
C SER A 311 -7.16 8.96 0.54
N GLY A 312 -6.01 8.73 1.16
CA GLY A 312 -5.25 9.74 1.92
C GLY A 312 -5.94 10.20 3.21
N LYS A 313 -6.87 9.41 3.76
CA LYS A 313 -7.71 9.82 4.89
C LYS A 313 -7.55 8.91 6.10
N SER A 314 -7.82 9.47 7.28
CA SER A 314 -7.96 8.67 8.49
C SER A 314 -9.35 8.04 8.55
N VAL A 315 -9.41 6.74 8.80
CA VAL A 315 -10.64 5.98 8.97
C VAL A 315 -10.53 5.10 10.21
N GLU A 316 -11.63 4.99 10.96
CA GLU A 316 -11.76 4.04 12.07
C GLU A 316 -12.94 3.12 11.74
N ARG A 317 -12.70 1.81 11.72
CA ARG A 317 -13.70 0.80 11.36
C ARG A 317 -13.35 -0.59 11.88
N GLU A 318 -14.34 -1.46 11.93
CA GLU A 318 -14.09 -2.89 12.02
C GLU A 318 -13.49 -3.43 10.70
N PRO A 319 -12.75 -4.57 10.74
CA PRO A 319 -12.37 -5.27 9.51
C PRO A 319 -13.58 -5.81 8.75
N VAL A 320 -13.39 -6.12 7.48
CA VAL A 320 -14.39 -6.86 6.71
C VAL A 320 -14.45 -8.30 7.23
N TYR A 321 -15.63 -8.71 7.70
CA TYR A 321 -15.83 -10.04 8.25
C TYR A 321 -16.57 -10.96 7.28
N SER A 322 -16.08 -12.19 7.11
CA SER A 322 -16.83 -13.29 6.50
C SER A 322 -17.81 -13.93 7.47
N GLN A 323 -17.59 -13.78 8.78
CA GLN A 323 -18.49 -14.21 9.84
C GLN A 323 -18.35 -13.28 11.04
N THR A 324 -19.49 -12.85 11.58
CA THR A 324 -19.57 -12.01 12.78
C THR A 324 -19.99 -12.83 14.00
N ALA A 325 -19.73 -12.28 15.19
CA ALA A 325 -20.19 -12.79 16.47
C ALA A 325 -20.92 -11.69 17.26
N ASN A 326 -21.43 -12.03 18.45
CA ASN A 326 -22.27 -11.11 19.20
C ASN A 326 -21.50 -10.07 20.03
N SER A 327 -20.23 -10.31 20.29
CA SER A 327 -19.44 -9.48 21.20
C SER A 327 -17.95 -9.53 20.87
N HIS A 328 -17.27 -8.41 21.09
CA HIS A 328 -15.79 -8.34 21.17
C HIS A 328 -15.26 -8.41 22.62
N GLY A 329 -16.15 -8.59 23.61
CA GLY A 329 -15.77 -8.66 25.02
C GLY A 329 -15.12 -10.00 25.42
N GLU A 330 -15.16 -10.32 26.71
CA GLU A 330 -14.52 -11.50 27.31
C GLU A 330 -14.88 -12.82 26.60
N ASN A 331 -16.11 -12.92 26.10
CA ASN A 331 -16.55 -14.02 25.24
C ASN A 331 -17.27 -13.46 24.00
N ASP A 332 -17.11 -14.13 22.87
CA ASP A 332 -17.66 -13.67 21.61
C ASP A 332 -19.15 -14.00 21.40
N TYR A 333 -19.72 -14.90 22.18
CA TYR A 333 -21.17 -15.21 22.15
C TYR A 333 -22.01 -14.20 22.94
N GLY A 334 -21.38 -13.35 23.77
CA GLY A 334 -22.04 -12.32 24.56
C GLY A 334 -23.03 -12.89 25.59
N ASN A 335 -24.16 -12.20 25.76
CA ASN A 335 -25.18 -12.54 26.75
C ASN A 335 -26.54 -12.96 26.12
N SER A 336 -26.53 -13.27 24.82
CA SER A 336 -27.70 -13.74 24.06
C SER A 336 -27.31 -15.01 23.31
N TYR A 337 -27.71 -16.16 23.82
CA TYR A 337 -27.32 -17.47 23.27
C TYR A 337 -28.32 -18.58 23.65
N VAL A 338 -28.24 -19.70 22.94
CA VAL A 338 -28.90 -20.95 23.31
C VAL A 338 -27.85 -21.86 23.98
N GLU A 339 -28.11 -22.30 25.19
CA GLU A 339 -27.30 -23.26 25.93
C GLU A 339 -27.98 -24.64 25.90
N ILE A 340 -27.27 -25.66 25.39
CA ILE A 340 -27.81 -27.02 25.25
C ILE A 340 -26.92 -28.01 26.01
N ASN A 341 -27.43 -28.55 27.11
CA ASN A 341 -26.76 -29.61 27.87
C ASN A 341 -27.29 -30.98 27.44
N LEU A 342 -26.48 -31.74 26.72
CA LEU A 342 -26.84 -33.10 26.24
C LEU A 342 -26.91 -34.14 27.38
N THR A 343 -26.25 -33.91 28.49
CA THR A 343 -26.30 -34.82 29.65
C THR A 343 -27.66 -34.74 30.34
N SER A 344 -28.08 -33.55 30.70
CA SER A 344 -29.38 -33.33 31.33
C SER A 344 -30.56 -33.42 30.40
N GLN A 345 -30.33 -33.35 29.06
CA GLN A 345 -31.38 -33.24 28.06
C GLN A 345 -32.24 -31.99 28.28
N HIS A 346 -31.59 -30.87 28.66
CA HIS A 346 -32.24 -29.62 28.99
C HIS A 346 -31.52 -28.45 28.34
N LEU A 347 -32.26 -27.48 27.83
CA LEU A 347 -31.74 -26.26 27.21
C LEU A 347 -32.22 -25.00 27.92
N PHE A 348 -31.45 -23.92 27.76
CA PHE A 348 -31.77 -22.57 28.20
C PHE A 348 -31.58 -21.61 27.02
N VAL A 349 -32.45 -20.60 26.90
CA VAL A 349 -32.32 -19.53 25.91
C VAL A 349 -32.24 -18.20 26.64
N TYR A 350 -31.12 -17.54 26.46
CA TYR A 350 -30.86 -16.21 27.01
C TYR A 350 -30.95 -15.15 25.95
N LYS A 351 -31.55 -14.01 26.30
CA LYS A 351 -31.53 -12.77 25.49
C LYS A 351 -31.18 -11.60 26.39
N ASN A 352 -30.09 -10.88 26.05
CA ASN A 352 -29.59 -9.75 26.84
C ASN A 352 -29.38 -10.12 28.32
N GLY A 353 -28.83 -11.31 28.59
CA GLY A 353 -28.57 -11.81 29.92
C GLY A 353 -29.80 -12.31 30.68
N SER A 354 -31.00 -12.21 30.13
CA SER A 354 -32.23 -12.68 30.76
C SER A 354 -32.67 -14.01 30.17
N LEU A 355 -33.06 -14.96 31.05
CA LEU A 355 -33.66 -16.24 30.64
C LEU A 355 -35.02 -15.98 29.98
N VAL A 356 -35.17 -16.42 28.74
CA VAL A 356 -36.41 -16.30 27.95
C VAL A 356 -37.28 -17.55 28.08
N VAL A 357 -36.63 -18.72 27.95
CA VAL A 357 -37.28 -20.03 28.06
C VAL A 357 -36.22 -21.07 28.39
N ASP A 358 -36.63 -22.06 29.20
CA ASP A 358 -35.90 -23.30 29.42
C ASP A 358 -36.83 -24.49 29.15
N SER A 359 -36.28 -25.62 28.76
CA SER A 359 -37.08 -26.81 28.46
C SER A 359 -36.27 -28.08 28.38
N ASP A 360 -36.88 -29.17 28.75
CA ASP A 360 -36.44 -30.50 28.35
C ASP A 360 -36.59 -30.68 26.82
N PHE A 361 -35.64 -31.45 26.27
CA PHE A 361 -35.62 -31.80 24.84
C PHE A 361 -35.27 -33.30 24.65
N VAL A 362 -35.31 -33.78 23.41
CA VAL A 362 -34.73 -35.08 23.05
C VAL A 362 -33.69 -34.91 21.96
N SER A 363 -32.44 -35.25 22.26
CA SER A 363 -31.33 -35.22 21.31
C SER A 363 -31.24 -36.46 20.41
N GLY A 364 -30.17 -36.56 19.66
CA GLY A 364 -29.87 -37.68 18.77
C GLY A 364 -29.72 -39.02 19.46
N ASN A 365 -30.14 -40.10 18.76
CA ASN A 365 -30.17 -41.46 19.26
C ASN A 365 -28.76 -42.08 19.37
N LEU A 366 -28.31 -42.27 20.61
CA LEU A 366 -26.97 -42.84 20.86
C LEU A 366 -26.85 -44.31 20.42
N SER A 367 -27.89 -45.16 20.64
CA SER A 367 -27.82 -46.56 20.24
C SER A 367 -27.73 -46.80 18.76
N LYS A 368 -28.07 -45.77 17.94
CA LYS A 368 -27.96 -45.77 16.48
C LYS A 368 -26.78 -44.97 15.94
N GLY A 369 -25.93 -44.43 16.82
CA GLY A 369 -24.80 -43.57 16.43
C GLY A 369 -25.19 -42.18 15.93
N HIS A 370 -26.42 -41.74 16.23
CA HIS A 370 -26.93 -40.42 15.76
C HIS A 370 -26.81 -39.35 16.85
N GLY A 371 -25.78 -39.40 17.71
CA GLY A 371 -25.58 -38.40 18.75
C GLY A 371 -25.55 -36.97 18.19
N SER A 372 -26.18 -36.03 18.93
CA SER A 372 -26.08 -34.61 18.58
C SER A 372 -24.65 -34.11 18.76
N PRO A 373 -24.11 -33.26 17.87
CA PRO A 373 -22.75 -32.76 17.97
C PRO A 373 -22.60 -31.78 19.15
N THR A 374 -21.49 -31.86 19.87
CA THR A 374 -21.06 -30.81 20.79
C THR A 374 -20.27 -29.75 20.07
N GLY A 375 -20.41 -28.48 20.47
CA GLY A 375 -19.68 -27.38 19.84
C GLY A 375 -20.38 -26.03 20.06
N ALA A 376 -19.68 -24.97 19.68
CA ALA A 376 -20.23 -23.62 19.55
C ALA A 376 -20.59 -23.36 18.09
N PHE A 377 -21.87 -23.16 17.81
CA PHE A 377 -22.42 -23.03 16.46
C PHE A 377 -23.19 -21.74 16.31
N SER A 378 -23.50 -21.36 15.06
CA SER A 378 -24.43 -20.28 14.74
C SER A 378 -25.72 -20.84 14.17
N VAL A 379 -26.85 -20.24 14.52
CA VAL A 379 -28.10 -20.48 13.76
C VAL A 379 -27.89 -20.08 12.31
N THR A 380 -28.05 -21.03 11.39
CA THR A 380 -27.80 -20.80 9.96
C THR A 380 -28.90 -19.96 9.31
N TYR A 381 -30.13 -20.32 9.64
CA TYR A 381 -31.36 -19.57 9.27
C TYR A 381 -32.52 -20.04 10.15
N THR A 382 -33.66 -19.38 10.05
CA THR A 382 -34.91 -19.83 10.69
C THR A 382 -36.02 -19.90 9.64
N THR A 383 -36.86 -20.94 9.69
CA THR A 383 -37.99 -21.05 8.78
C THR A 383 -39.15 -21.81 9.45
N THR A 384 -40.38 -21.65 8.88
CA THR A 384 -41.55 -22.40 9.29
C THR A 384 -41.97 -23.41 8.22
N ASP A 385 -42.75 -24.41 8.65
CA ASP A 385 -43.38 -25.40 7.76
C ASP A 385 -42.38 -26.13 6.86
N ALA A 386 -41.23 -26.51 7.43
CA ALA A 386 -40.19 -27.27 6.76
C ALA A 386 -40.47 -28.77 6.76
N VAL A 387 -39.92 -29.49 5.79
CA VAL A 387 -39.94 -30.96 5.74
C VAL A 387 -38.49 -31.44 5.86
N LEU A 388 -38.15 -32.03 7.02
CA LEU A 388 -36.84 -32.62 7.25
C LEU A 388 -36.78 -33.99 6.57
N ARG A 389 -35.82 -34.19 5.71
CA ARG A 389 -35.64 -35.40 4.89
C ARG A 389 -34.34 -36.11 5.20
N GLY A 390 -34.39 -37.43 5.33
CA GLY A 390 -33.27 -38.35 5.40
C GLY A 390 -33.51 -39.52 4.43
N GLU A 391 -32.66 -40.52 4.47
CA GLU A 391 -32.76 -41.68 3.59
C GLU A 391 -34.09 -42.42 3.72
N ASP A 392 -34.63 -42.50 4.94
CA ASP A 392 -35.83 -43.30 5.31
C ASP A 392 -36.95 -42.47 5.93
N TYR A 393 -36.86 -41.11 5.95
CA TYR A 393 -37.91 -40.29 6.54
C TYR A 393 -38.15 -38.97 5.77
N ALA A 394 -39.37 -38.47 5.91
CA ALA A 394 -39.78 -37.11 5.51
C ALA A 394 -40.74 -36.56 6.57
N THR A 395 -40.21 -35.78 7.50
CA THR A 395 -40.95 -35.34 8.68
C THR A 395 -41.25 -33.85 8.58
N PRO A 396 -42.56 -33.46 8.55
CA PRO A 396 -42.92 -32.05 8.61
C PRO A 396 -42.69 -31.49 10.02
N VAL A 397 -42.10 -30.31 10.09
CA VAL A 397 -41.90 -29.56 11.33
C VAL A 397 -42.38 -28.12 11.12
N LYS A 398 -42.93 -27.53 12.16
CA LYS A 398 -43.49 -26.20 12.07
C LYS A 398 -42.44 -25.10 12.24
N TYR A 399 -41.43 -25.32 13.07
CA TYR A 399 -40.34 -24.40 13.34
C TYR A 399 -39.04 -25.13 13.13
N TRP A 400 -38.19 -24.60 12.24
CA TRP A 400 -36.87 -25.18 11.93
C TRP A 400 -35.76 -24.17 12.11
N MET A 401 -34.75 -24.49 12.89
CA MET A 401 -33.64 -23.61 13.28
C MET A 401 -32.33 -24.42 13.24
N PRO A 402 -31.74 -24.65 12.02
CA PRO A 402 -30.47 -25.39 11.89
C PRO A 402 -29.30 -24.61 12.44
N PHE A 403 -28.32 -25.32 13.02
CA PHE A 403 -27.10 -24.73 13.59
C PHE A 403 -25.81 -25.51 13.31
N ALA A 404 -25.90 -26.80 12.97
CA ALA A 404 -24.73 -27.65 12.68
C ALA A 404 -25.00 -28.57 11.50
N GLY A 405 -24.77 -28.09 10.28
CA GLY A 405 -25.14 -28.78 9.05
C GLY A 405 -26.66 -29.09 9.01
N ASP A 406 -27.03 -30.36 8.93
CA ASP A 406 -28.43 -30.81 8.94
C ASP A 406 -29.02 -30.99 10.34
N VAL A 407 -28.24 -30.63 11.38
CA VAL A 407 -28.72 -30.68 12.77
C VAL A 407 -29.25 -29.30 13.18
N GLY A 408 -30.43 -29.29 13.77
CA GLY A 408 -31.09 -28.07 14.25
C GLY A 408 -32.08 -28.32 15.37
N MET A 409 -32.63 -27.23 15.89
CA MET A 409 -33.74 -27.24 16.85
C MET A 409 -35.04 -27.22 16.06
N HIS A 410 -36.02 -28.05 16.48
CA HIS A 410 -37.37 -28.05 15.86
C HIS A 410 -38.42 -28.62 16.81
N ASP A 411 -39.67 -28.32 16.51
CA ASP A 411 -40.80 -28.95 17.23
C ASP A 411 -40.95 -30.44 16.86
N ALA A 412 -41.36 -31.23 17.81
CA ALA A 412 -41.62 -32.66 17.66
C ALA A 412 -43.02 -33.02 18.22
N SER A 413 -44.03 -32.61 17.50
CA SER A 413 -45.44 -32.77 17.90
C SER A 413 -45.87 -34.23 18.05
N TRP A 414 -45.12 -35.19 17.52
CA TRP A 414 -45.33 -36.64 17.68
C TRP A 414 -44.83 -37.19 19.01
N ARG A 415 -44.04 -36.42 19.77
CA ARG A 415 -43.54 -36.82 21.09
C ARG A 415 -44.49 -36.34 22.19
N LYS A 416 -44.73 -37.23 23.17
CA LYS A 416 -45.53 -36.91 24.36
C LYS A 416 -44.68 -36.53 25.56
N SER A 417 -43.40 -36.87 25.55
CA SER A 417 -42.47 -36.60 26.62
C SER A 417 -41.10 -36.21 26.08
N PHE A 418 -40.37 -35.42 26.85
CA PHE A 418 -39.05 -34.88 26.52
C PHE A 418 -38.17 -35.08 27.75
N GLY A 419 -36.86 -34.96 27.53
CA GLY A 419 -35.86 -35.15 28.58
C GLY A 419 -35.58 -36.61 28.94
N GLY A 420 -34.99 -36.84 30.09
CA GLY A 420 -34.67 -38.16 30.60
C GLY A 420 -33.71 -38.95 29.71
N ASN A 421 -33.80 -40.27 29.75
CA ASN A 421 -32.96 -41.18 28.98
C ASN A 421 -33.54 -41.54 27.61
N ILE A 422 -34.55 -40.83 27.12
CA ILE A 422 -35.20 -41.08 25.82
C ILE A 422 -34.20 -41.12 24.68
N TYR A 423 -33.24 -40.20 24.67
CA TYR A 423 -32.22 -40.08 23.62
C TYR A 423 -31.31 -41.31 23.49
N LYS A 424 -31.15 -42.11 24.56
CA LYS A 424 -30.25 -43.28 24.54
C LYS A 424 -30.71 -44.32 23.52
N THR A 425 -32.04 -44.55 23.37
CA THR A 425 -32.61 -45.61 22.50
C THR A 425 -33.72 -45.15 21.56
N ASN A 426 -34.36 -43.99 21.83
CA ASN A 426 -35.48 -43.44 21.04
C ASN A 426 -35.24 -41.93 20.77
N GLY A 427 -33.99 -41.57 20.50
CA GLY A 427 -33.59 -40.20 20.11
C GLY A 427 -33.96 -39.85 18.69
N SER A 428 -33.54 -38.67 18.28
CA SER A 428 -33.66 -38.16 16.90
C SER A 428 -32.50 -38.67 16.01
N HIS A 429 -32.39 -38.19 14.78
CA HIS A 429 -31.22 -38.38 13.90
C HIS A 429 -30.10 -37.34 14.13
N GLY A 430 -30.10 -36.67 15.29
CA GLY A 430 -29.11 -35.65 15.64
C GLY A 430 -29.73 -34.33 16.08
N CYS A 431 -30.93 -34.02 15.60
CA CYS A 431 -31.65 -32.79 15.92
C CYS A 431 -32.11 -32.72 17.38
N ILE A 432 -32.34 -31.50 17.85
CA ILE A 432 -32.89 -31.20 19.18
C ILE A 432 -34.41 -31.08 19.03
N ASN A 433 -35.09 -32.12 19.46
CA ASN A 433 -36.55 -32.22 19.43
C ASN A 433 -37.20 -31.51 20.62
N LEU A 434 -38.11 -30.57 20.37
CA LEU A 434 -38.69 -29.70 21.38
C LEU A 434 -40.22 -29.80 21.41
N PRO A 435 -40.86 -29.47 22.56
CA PRO A 435 -42.29 -29.17 22.59
C PRO A 435 -42.62 -28.04 21.63
N THR A 436 -43.73 -28.12 20.90
CA THR A 436 -44.11 -27.15 19.88
C THR A 436 -44.21 -25.71 20.42
N SER A 437 -44.70 -25.53 21.64
CA SER A 437 -44.79 -24.21 22.29
C SER A 437 -43.39 -23.60 22.54
N VAL A 438 -42.43 -24.44 22.97
CA VAL A 438 -41.05 -24.04 23.22
C VAL A 438 -40.34 -23.71 21.92
N ALA A 439 -40.43 -24.59 20.91
CA ALA A 439 -39.86 -24.32 19.58
C ALA A 439 -40.40 -23.01 18.99
N LYS A 440 -41.68 -22.70 19.18
CA LYS A 440 -42.27 -21.41 18.77
C LYS A 440 -41.64 -20.23 19.51
N THR A 441 -41.43 -20.34 20.81
CA THR A 441 -40.82 -19.27 21.62
C THR A 441 -39.38 -19.03 21.17
N ILE A 442 -38.58 -20.10 20.99
CA ILE A 442 -37.20 -20.01 20.52
C ILE A 442 -37.18 -19.36 19.12
N TYR A 443 -37.98 -19.85 18.18
CA TYR A 443 -38.09 -19.33 16.82
C TYR A 443 -38.35 -17.82 16.78
N ASN A 444 -39.21 -17.31 17.66
CA ASN A 444 -39.53 -15.89 17.76
C ASN A 444 -38.48 -15.06 18.48
N THR A 445 -37.49 -15.71 19.13
CA THR A 445 -36.46 -15.06 19.95
C THR A 445 -35.14 -14.93 19.22
N ILE A 446 -34.75 -15.98 18.48
CA ILE A 446 -33.45 -16.11 17.84
C ILE A 446 -33.52 -15.79 16.35
N GLU A 447 -32.37 -15.46 15.77
CA GLU A 447 -32.21 -15.14 14.35
C GLU A 447 -30.96 -15.81 13.78
N LYS A 448 -30.73 -15.65 12.49
CA LYS A 448 -29.49 -16.08 11.83
C LYS A 448 -28.26 -15.49 12.55
N GLY A 449 -27.24 -16.31 12.79
CA GLY A 449 -26.03 -15.91 13.48
C GLY A 449 -26.09 -16.11 15.01
N TRP A 450 -27.27 -16.37 15.57
CA TRP A 450 -27.44 -16.57 17.02
C TRP A 450 -26.56 -17.72 17.52
N PRO A 451 -25.79 -17.54 18.63
CA PRO A 451 -24.92 -18.59 19.16
C PRO A 451 -25.72 -19.74 19.77
N VAL A 452 -25.30 -20.97 19.49
CA VAL A 452 -25.81 -22.21 20.05
C VAL A 452 -24.65 -22.99 20.63
N LEU A 453 -24.64 -23.09 21.95
CA LEU A 453 -23.56 -23.69 22.74
C LEU A 453 -23.99 -25.08 23.23
N VAL A 454 -23.45 -26.11 22.59
CA VAL A 454 -23.81 -27.51 22.85
C VAL A 454 -22.67 -28.24 23.59
N TYR A 455 -22.98 -28.79 24.74
CA TYR A 455 -21.98 -29.46 25.59
C TYR A 455 -22.54 -30.66 26.32
N THR A 456 -21.66 -31.44 26.93
CA THR A 456 -21.96 -32.46 27.93
C THR A 456 -21.38 -32.04 29.27
N LEU A 457 -22.11 -32.28 30.35
CA LEU A 457 -21.67 -32.00 31.72
C LEU A 457 -22.13 -33.13 32.64
N PRO A 458 -21.30 -34.17 32.85
CA PRO A 458 -21.62 -35.25 33.80
C PRO A 458 -21.92 -34.72 35.19
N GLY A 459 -22.88 -35.33 35.88
CA GLY A 459 -23.38 -34.88 37.18
C GLY A 459 -24.54 -33.91 37.14
N THR A 460 -25.04 -33.58 35.92
CA THR A 460 -26.25 -32.76 35.72
C THR A 460 -27.48 -33.61 35.35
N GLU A 461 -27.35 -34.91 35.35
CA GLU A 461 -28.46 -35.83 35.14
C GLU A 461 -29.56 -35.59 36.18
N SER A 462 -30.82 -35.58 35.74
CA SER A 462 -31.94 -35.45 36.65
C SER A 462 -32.08 -36.68 37.54
N ALA A 463 -32.69 -36.54 38.71
CA ALA A 463 -32.96 -37.67 39.60
C ALA A 463 -33.72 -38.81 38.91
N ALA A 464 -34.62 -38.46 37.98
CA ALA A 464 -35.38 -39.44 37.18
C ALA A 464 -34.47 -40.20 36.19
N GLN A 465 -33.50 -39.53 35.55
CA GLN A 465 -32.50 -40.18 34.69
C GLN A 465 -31.64 -41.18 35.50
N LEU A 466 -31.10 -40.72 36.62
CA LEU A 466 -30.27 -41.54 37.51
C LEU A 466 -31.04 -42.77 38.02
N GLN A 467 -32.31 -42.61 38.39
CA GLN A 467 -33.17 -43.74 38.80
C GLN A 467 -33.41 -44.73 37.64
N GLN A 468 -33.63 -44.25 36.42
CA GLN A 468 -33.75 -45.10 35.22
C GLN A 468 -32.46 -45.86 34.93
N ASP A 469 -31.28 -45.20 35.03
CA ASP A 469 -29.98 -45.85 34.82
C ASP A 469 -29.72 -46.94 35.85
N VAL A 470 -30.01 -46.71 37.13
CA VAL A 470 -29.96 -47.73 38.19
C VAL A 470 -30.88 -48.91 37.84
N GLN A 471 -32.11 -48.65 37.41
CA GLN A 471 -33.05 -49.70 37.03
C GLN A 471 -32.55 -50.55 35.86
N ILE A 472 -31.96 -49.91 34.82
CA ILE A 472 -31.35 -50.60 33.67
C ILE A 472 -30.25 -51.56 34.14
N VAL A 473 -29.39 -51.14 35.08
CA VAL A 473 -28.34 -51.98 35.65
C VAL A 473 -28.93 -53.15 36.43
N ILE A 474 -29.96 -52.89 37.26
CA ILE A 474 -30.68 -53.94 38.00
C ILE A 474 -31.27 -54.98 37.02
N ASP A 475 -31.92 -54.56 35.97
CA ASP A 475 -32.55 -55.42 34.96
C ASP A 475 -31.51 -56.24 34.18
N LEU A 476 -30.37 -55.64 33.80
CA LEU A 476 -29.25 -56.33 33.17
C LEU A 476 -28.67 -57.40 34.07
N ILE A 477 -28.46 -57.12 35.35
CA ILE A 477 -27.99 -58.10 36.34
C ILE A 477 -29.01 -59.24 36.48
N ASN A 478 -30.30 -58.94 36.58
CA ASN A 478 -31.35 -59.93 36.61
C ASN A 478 -31.43 -60.81 35.36
N SER A 479 -31.03 -60.29 34.23
CA SER A 479 -31.03 -61.00 32.95
C SER A 479 -29.87 -62.00 32.78
N ILE A 480 -28.86 -61.99 33.67
CA ILE A 480 -27.71 -62.91 33.62
C ILE A 480 -28.20 -64.36 33.77
N GLY A 481 -29.13 -64.61 34.71
CA GLY A 481 -29.65 -65.93 34.95
C GLY A 481 -28.59 -66.94 35.46
N GLU A 482 -28.67 -68.21 35.02
CA GLU A 482 -27.64 -69.21 35.29
C GLU A 482 -26.37 -68.89 34.47
N VAL A 483 -25.22 -68.83 35.10
CA VAL A 483 -23.95 -68.43 34.43
C VAL A 483 -23.38 -69.59 33.63
N THR A 484 -23.19 -69.37 32.39
CA THR A 484 -22.56 -70.27 31.40
C THR A 484 -21.40 -69.58 30.68
N ALA A 485 -20.65 -70.30 29.85
CA ALA A 485 -19.58 -69.72 29.05
C ALA A 485 -20.10 -68.58 28.09
N ASP A 486 -21.36 -68.63 27.69
CA ASP A 486 -21.99 -67.66 26.82
C ASP A 486 -22.47 -66.40 27.55
N SER A 487 -22.43 -66.41 28.90
CA SER A 487 -22.90 -65.25 29.72
C SER A 487 -21.93 -64.09 29.74
N GLU A 488 -20.77 -64.16 29.09
CA GLU A 488 -19.72 -63.15 29.13
C GLU A 488 -20.24 -61.77 28.67
N THR A 489 -20.97 -61.72 27.55
CA THR A 489 -21.47 -60.48 26.97
C THR A 489 -22.42 -59.73 27.90
N VAL A 490 -23.38 -60.46 28.53
CA VAL A 490 -24.36 -59.82 29.43
C VAL A 490 -23.69 -59.38 30.76
N ILE A 491 -22.75 -60.20 31.31
CA ILE A 491 -22.00 -59.87 32.53
C ILE A 491 -21.11 -58.63 32.28
N SER A 492 -20.36 -58.60 31.19
CA SER A 492 -19.52 -57.43 30.80
C SER A 492 -20.37 -56.18 30.59
N SER A 493 -21.55 -56.32 29.93
CA SER A 493 -22.48 -55.22 29.76
C SER A 493 -23.01 -54.68 31.08
N ALA A 494 -23.44 -55.57 31.99
CA ALA A 494 -23.90 -55.19 33.33
C ALA A 494 -22.82 -54.48 34.13
N ARG A 495 -21.57 -54.98 34.07
CA ARG A 495 -20.41 -54.35 34.71
C ARG A 495 -20.14 -52.97 34.14
N SER A 496 -20.06 -52.86 32.85
CA SER A 496 -19.83 -51.58 32.16
C SER A 496 -20.89 -50.51 32.50
N GLN A 497 -22.16 -50.91 32.54
CA GLN A 497 -23.25 -50.01 32.91
C GLN A 497 -23.22 -49.63 34.39
N TYR A 498 -22.86 -50.58 35.31
CA TYR A 498 -22.69 -50.29 36.73
C TYR A 498 -21.53 -49.33 36.98
N ASP A 499 -20.39 -49.54 36.33
CA ASP A 499 -19.21 -48.70 36.50
C ASP A 499 -19.45 -47.28 35.96
N ALA A 500 -20.30 -47.12 34.95
CA ALA A 500 -20.73 -45.84 34.39
C ALA A 500 -21.69 -45.04 35.29
N LEU A 501 -22.30 -45.66 36.30
CA LEU A 501 -23.14 -44.93 37.25
C LEU A 501 -22.33 -43.99 38.12
N PRO A 502 -22.84 -42.77 38.41
CA PRO A 502 -22.28 -41.91 39.45
C PRO A 502 -22.17 -42.62 40.79
N ASP A 503 -21.08 -42.40 41.54
CA ASP A 503 -20.84 -43.07 42.82
C ASP A 503 -21.97 -42.88 43.82
N SER A 504 -22.64 -41.71 43.77
CA SER A 504 -23.79 -41.38 44.60
C SER A 504 -25.00 -42.30 44.37
N THR A 505 -25.08 -42.98 43.23
CA THR A 505 -26.22 -43.82 42.82
C THR A 505 -25.91 -45.32 42.84
N LYS A 506 -24.63 -45.72 42.89
CA LYS A 506 -24.21 -47.14 42.89
C LYS A 506 -24.81 -47.92 44.03
N ALA A 507 -24.98 -47.29 45.19
CA ALA A 507 -25.62 -47.91 46.37
C ALA A 507 -27.10 -48.29 46.16
N ASN A 508 -27.76 -47.72 45.14
CA ASN A 508 -29.16 -47.99 44.77
C ASN A 508 -29.31 -49.27 43.92
N VAL A 509 -28.21 -49.85 43.41
CA VAL A 509 -28.23 -51.12 42.67
C VAL A 509 -28.34 -52.27 43.67
N THR A 510 -29.58 -52.69 43.94
CA THR A 510 -29.93 -53.60 45.01
C THR A 510 -29.47 -55.06 44.83
N ASN A 511 -29.07 -55.45 43.64
CA ASN A 511 -28.62 -56.78 43.24
C ASN A 511 -27.12 -56.78 42.76
N TYR A 512 -26.32 -55.84 43.23
CA TYR A 512 -24.90 -55.73 42.84
C TYR A 512 -24.08 -57.00 43.26
N ASP A 513 -24.40 -57.64 44.38
CA ASP A 513 -23.79 -58.87 44.81
C ASP A 513 -24.01 -60.06 43.85
N VAL A 514 -25.12 -60.06 43.11
CA VAL A 514 -25.39 -61.04 42.06
C VAL A 514 -24.41 -60.85 40.86
N LEU A 515 -24.12 -59.62 40.50
CA LEU A 515 -23.14 -59.33 39.46
C LEU A 515 -21.75 -59.83 39.85
N VAL A 516 -21.30 -59.51 41.05
CA VAL A 516 -20.00 -59.94 41.57
C VAL A 516 -19.89 -61.47 41.59
N ALA A 517 -20.96 -62.15 42.00
CA ALA A 517 -21.02 -63.64 42.04
C ALA A 517 -20.98 -64.24 40.63
N ALA A 518 -21.68 -63.59 39.67
CA ALA A 518 -21.69 -63.99 38.24
C ALA A 518 -20.31 -63.87 37.59
N GLU A 519 -19.59 -62.81 37.89
CA GLU A 519 -18.22 -62.60 37.42
C GLU A 519 -17.25 -63.66 37.95
N ALA A 520 -17.35 -63.94 39.22
CA ALA A 520 -16.52 -64.99 39.82
C ALA A 520 -16.82 -66.39 39.25
N SER A 521 -18.09 -66.73 39.02
CA SER A 521 -18.51 -67.98 38.38
C SER A 521 -18.03 -68.10 36.94
N LEU A 522 -18.15 -67.02 36.15
CA LEU A 522 -17.65 -66.98 34.76
C LEU A 522 -16.12 -67.18 34.68
N ALA A 523 -15.37 -66.55 35.61
CA ALA A 523 -13.92 -66.73 35.71
C ALA A 523 -13.53 -68.18 36.00
N GLN A 524 -14.29 -68.91 36.92
CA GLN A 524 -14.07 -70.32 37.22
C GLN A 524 -14.38 -71.19 36.01
N ILE A 525 -15.46 -70.96 35.29
CA ILE A 525 -15.82 -71.69 34.03
C ILE A 525 -14.74 -71.54 32.98
N LYS A 526 -14.23 -70.36 32.77
CA LYS A 526 -13.14 -70.09 31.81
C LYS A 526 -11.85 -70.83 32.24
N ALA A 527 -11.46 -70.75 33.48
CA ALA A 527 -10.28 -71.46 34.00
C ALA A 527 -10.41 -72.99 33.91
N ALA A 528 -11.61 -73.55 34.07
CA ALA A 528 -11.87 -74.96 33.91
C ALA A 528 -11.85 -75.42 32.43
N GLY A 529 -12.26 -74.55 31.53
CA GLY A 529 -12.22 -74.81 30.05
C GLY A 529 -10.84 -74.67 29.43
N GLU A 530 -9.90 -73.96 30.06
CA GLU A 530 -8.51 -73.80 29.62
C GLU A 530 -7.54 -74.91 30.11
N GLN A 531 -7.99 -75.92 30.92
CA GLN A 531 -7.13 -77.03 31.25
C GLN A 531 -7.01 -77.94 30.00
N PRO A 532 -5.82 -78.04 29.41
CA PRO A 532 -5.61 -78.99 28.30
C PRO A 532 -5.82 -80.43 28.91
N GLY A 533 -6.72 -81.18 28.25
CA GLY A 533 -6.93 -82.57 28.59
C GLY A 533 -5.61 -83.33 28.68
N MET A 534 -5.33 -83.91 29.88
CA MET A 534 -4.24 -84.87 30.04
C MET A 534 -4.50 -86.09 29.20
#